data_c9d4f9bb75fb1e07a931c5d23bec34d9
#
_entry.id   c9d4f9bb75fb1e07a931c5d23bec34d9
#
_cell.length_a   1.000
_cell.length_b   1.000
_cell.length_c   1.000
_cell.angle_alpha   90.00
_cell.angle_beta   90.00
_cell.angle_gamma   90.00
#
_symmetry.space_group_name_H-M   'P 1'
#
loop_
_entity.id
_entity.type
_entity.pdbx_description
1 polymer ?
#
loop_
_entity_poly.entity_id
_entity_poly.type
_entity_poly.pdbx_seq_one_letter_code
_entity_poly.pdbx_strand_id
1 'polypeptide(L)'
;KDAHKLIEEYMLLANRLVAMFVSNKKKGESKIPFVYRCHDKPSPEKIEMFSMFINKFGYEIETKDPGSISKNINALLNDIRYKNEYSLIQSMAIRSMAKASYETKNIGHYGLSFQFYTHFTSPIRRYADLVVHRILQETLLDTKYQYNMELDDICKRISRMERKAVEAERESTKYFQTLFV
;
A
#
# COMPACT_ATOMS: atom_id res chain seq x y z
N LYS A 1 19.35 12.28 -7.07
CA LYS A 1 18.37 11.24 -7.43
C LYS A 1 18.63 9.96 -6.63
N ASP A 2 19.89 9.52 -6.51
CA ASP A 2 20.24 8.27 -5.80
C ASP A 2 20.11 8.38 -4.28
N ALA A 3 20.44 9.55 -3.69
CA ALA A 3 20.23 9.80 -2.27
C ALA A 3 18.74 9.70 -1.86
N HIS A 4 17.81 10.17 -2.69
CA HIS A 4 16.37 10.02 -2.42
C HIS A 4 15.94 8.55 -2.44
N LYS A 5 16.44 7.76 -3.40
CA LYS A 5 16.17 6.33 -3.46
C LYS A 5 16.72 5.60 -2.24
N LEU A 6 17.92 5.95 -1.81
CA LEU A 6 18.52 5.36 -0.61
C LEU A 6 17.66 5.62 0.64
N ILE A 7 17.21 6.86 0.83
CA ILE A 7 16.31 7.22 1.94
C ILE A 7 14.99 6.44 1.84
N GLU A 8 14.40 6.35 0.65
CA GLU A 8 13.18 5.58 0.41
C GLU A 8 13.35 4.11 0.80
N GLU A 9 14.44 3.47 0.40
CA GLU A 9 14.74 2.07 0.77
C GLU A 9 14.89 1.89 2.29
N TYR A 10 15.56 2.82 2.99
CA TYR A 10 15.65 2.78 4.45
C TYR A 10 14.28 2.98 5.11
N MET A 11 13.42 3.84 4.58
CA MET A 11 12.06 4.02 5.09
C MET A 11 11.21 2.76 4.90
N LEU A 12 11.30 2.11 3.73
CA LEU A 12 10.63 0.83 3.46
C LEU A 12 11.14 -0.28 4.40
N LEU A 13 12.45 -0.35 4.60
CA LEU A 13 13.08 -1.30 5.51
C LEU A 13 12.59 -1.09 6.95
N ALA A 14 12.61 0.14 7.47
CA ALA A 14 12.14 0.46 8.81
C ALA A 14 10.66 0.09 9.00
N ASN A 15 9.79 0.47 8.06
CA ASN A 15 8.38 0.12 8.06
C ASN A 15 8.15 -1.40 8.16
N ARG A 16 8.91 -2.17 7.35
CA ARG A 16 8.85 -3.63 7.33
C ARG A 16 9.35 -4.24 8.64
N LEU A 17 10.51 -3.81 9.13
CA LEU A 17 11.13 -4.36 10.35
C LEU A 17 10.26 -4.13 11.58
N VAL A 18 9.65 -2.95 11.72
CA VAL A 18 8.71 -2.66 12.82
C VAL A 18 7.50 -3.59 12.76
N ALA A 19 6.90 -3.78 11.59
CA ALA A 19 5.77 -4.70 11.42
C ALA A 19 6.15 -6.14 11.77
N MET A 20 7.31 -6.61 11.33
CA MET A 20 7.83 -7.94 11.66
C MET A 20 8.12 -8.10 13.15
N PHE A 21 8.75 -7.10 13.77
CA PHE A 21 9.11 -7.13 15.18
C PHE A 21 7.87 -7.29 16.06
N VAL A 22 6.86 -6.43 15.88
CA VAL A 22 5.63 -6.50 16.68
C VAL A 22 4.83 -7.78 16.39
N SER A 23 4.76 -8.21 15.12
CA SER A 23 4.04 -9.44 14.74
C SER A 23 4.64 -10.71 15.36
N ASN A 24 5.95 -10.74 15.58
CA ASN A 24 6.64 -11.87 16.17
C ASN A 24 6.61 -11.86 17.70
N LYS A 25 6.21 -10.74 18.31
CA LYS A 25 6.02 -10.63 19.75
C LYS A 25 4.65 -11.13 20.17
N LYS A 26 4.60 -11.79 21.32
CA LYS A 26 3.36 -12.21 21.98
C LYS A 26 3.36 -11.67 23.40
N LYS A 27 2.20 -11.33 23.91
CA LYS A 27 2.00 -11.03 25.33
C LYS A 27 1.17 -12.16 25.92
N GLY A 28 1.83 -13.09 26.59
CA GLY A 28 1.21 -14.38 26.98
C GLY A 28 0.88 -15.20 25.74
N GLU A 29 -0.33 -15.73 25.65
CA GLU A 29 -0.83 -16.50 24.49
C GLU A 29 -1.41 -15.61 23.37
N SER A 30 -1.65 -14.32 23.65
CA SER A 30 -2.31 -13.40 22.72
C SER A 30 -1.32 -12.66 21.84
N LYS A 31 -1.71 -12.45 20.58
CA LYS A 31 -1.00 -11.55 19.66
C LYS A 31 -1.18 -10.09 20.10
N ILE A 32 -0.16 -9.28 19.90
CA ILE A 32 -0.21 -7.85 20.13
C ILE A 32 -1.13 -7.21 19.07
N PRO A 33 -2.14 -6.39 19.48
CA PRO A 33 -2.92 -5.60 18.53
C PRO A 33 -2.01 -4.66 17.75
N PHE A 34 -2.12 -4.63 16.42
CA PHE A 34 -1.23 -3.81 15.61
C PHE A 34 -1.92 -3.26 14.37
N VAL A 35 -1.38 -2.18 13.81
CA VAL A 35 -1.86 -1.55 12.57
C VAL A 35 -0.96 -1.96 11.41
N TYR A 36 -1.51 -2.70 10.47
CA TYR A 36 -0.82 -3.07 9.23
C TYR A 36 -1.26 -2.16 8.08
N ARG A 37 -0.34 -1.89 7.16
CA ARG A 37 -0.68 -1.34 5.85
C ARG A 37 -0.85 -2.50 4.89
N CYS A 38 -2.08 -2.81 4.58
CA CYS A 38 -2.48 -3.94 3.77
C CYS A 38 -2.77 -3.52 2.33
N HIS A 39 -2.36 -4.34 1.38
CA HIS A 39 -2.69 -4.18 -0.03
C HIS A 39 -3.06 -5.54 -0.59
N ASP A 40 -4.33 -5.72 -0.88
CA ASP A 40 -4.86 -6.98 -1.37
C ASP A 40 -4.47 -7.24 -2.82
N LYS A 41 -4.63 -8.47 -3.25
CA LYS A 41 -4.49 -8.86 -4.66
C LYS A 41 -5.55 -8.15 -5.51
N PRO A 42 -5.26 -7.84 -6.77
CA PRO A 42 -6.27 -7.31 -7.67
C PRO A 42 -7.38 -8.34 -7.90
N SER A 43 -8.62 -7.87 -8.06
CA SER A 43 -9.72 -8.79 -8.36
C SER A 43 -9.56 -9.39 -9.76
N PRO A 44 -9.97 -10.67 -9.97
CA PRO A 44 -9.87 -11.33 -11.28
C PRO A 44 -10.54 -10.52 -12.40
N GLU A 45 -11.71 -9.93 -12.14
CA GLU A 45 -12.45 -9.11 -13.10
C GLU A 45 -11.65 -7.89 -13.59
N LYS A 46 -10.95 -7.21 -12.65
CA LYS A 46 -10.11 -6.05 -13.00
C LYS A 46 -8.90 -6.45 -13.82
N ILE A 47 -8.31 -7.60 -13.54
CA ILE A 47 -7.20 -8.13 -14.32
C ILE A 47 -7.65 -8.54 -15.71
N GLU A 48 -8.82 -9.16 -15.84
CA GLU A 48 -9.41 -9.49 -17.13
C GLU A 48 -9.69 -8.23 -17.96
N MET A 49 -10.31 -7.20 -17.35
CA MET A 49 -10.51 -5.89 -18.00
C MET A 49 -9.19 -5.26 -18.46
N PHE A 50 -8.15 -5.36 -17.64
CA PHE A 50 -6.82 -4.88 -18.00
C PHE A 50 -6.23 -5.68 -19.17
N SER A 51 -6.35 -7.01 -19.15
CA SER A 51 -5.91 -7.88 -20.24
C SER A 51 -6.61 -7.54 -21.57
N MET A 52 -7.94 -7.41 -21.54
CA MET A 52 -8.72 -6.99 -22.72
C MET A 52 -8.30 -5.62 -23.25
N PHE A 53 -7.93 -4.72 -22.34
CA PHE A 53 -7.47 -3.38 -22.72
C PHE A 53 -6.12 -3.42 -23.43
N ILE A 54 -5.11 -4.13 -22.89
CA ILE A 54 -3.78 -4.20 -23.50
C ILE A 54 -3.76 -5.00 -24.81
N ASN A 55 -4.67 -5.97 -24.96
CA ASN A 55 -4.84 -6.72 -26.22
C ASN A 55 -5.16 -5.81 -27.40
N LYS A 56 -5.84 -4.68 -27.19
CA LYS A 56 -6.10 -3.67 -28.24
C LYS A 56 -4.83 -3.00 -28.77
N PHE A 57 -3.74 -3.07 -28.01
CA PHE A 57 -2.42 -2.57 -28.39
C PHE A 57 -1.49 -3.69 -28.87
N GLY A 58 -2.00 -4.94 -28.97
CA GLY A 58 -1.24 -6.11 -29.40
C GLY A 58 -0.36 -6.72 -28.30
N TYR A 59 -0.63 -6.42 -27.02
CA TYR A 59 0.08 -7.00 -25.89
C TYR A 59 -0.76 -8.06 -25.19
N GLU A 60 -0.11 -9.13 -24.74
CA GLU A 60 -0.74 -10.19 -23.96
C GLU A 60 -0.01 -10.37 -22.63
N ILE A 61 -0.75 -10.67 -21.57
CA ILE A 61 -0.21 -11.08 -20.27
C ILE A 61 -0.87 -12.39 -19.83
N GLU A 62 -0.09 -13.25 -19.22
CA GLU A 62 -0.62 -14.44 -18.57
C GLU A 62 -1.27 -14.05 -17.23
N THR A 63 -2.55 -14.41 -17.08
CA THR A 63 -3.37 -14.04 -15.90
C THR A 63 -3.78 -15.24 -15.05
N LYS A 64 -3.43 -16.47 -15.48
CA LYS A 64 -3.87 -17.72 -14.84
C LYS A 64 -3.31 -17.91 -13.43
N ASP A 65 -2.07 -17.50 -13.19
CA ASP A 65 -1.43 -17.60 -11.88
C ASP A 65 -1.43 -16.23 -11.18
N PRO A 66 -2.20 -16.05 -10.08
CA PRO A 66 -2.23 -14.81 -9.32
C PRO A 66 -0.87 -14.37 -8.78
N GLY A 67 0.07 -15.29 -8.57
CA GLY A 67 1.42 -15.00 -8.11
C GLY A 67 2.31 -14.39 -9.18
N SER A 68 2.06 -14.68 -10.45
CA SER A 68 2.84 -14.19 -11.60
C SER A 68 2.33 -12.88 -12.19
N ILE A 69 1.07 -12.50 -11.95
CA ILE A 69 0.43 -11.31 -12.55
C ILE A 69 1.28 -10.05 -12.36
N SER A 70 1.78 -9.82 -11.14
CA SER A 70 2.60 -8.65 -10.83
C SER A 70 3.91 -8.64 -11.63
N LYS A 71 4.54 -9.79 -11.79
CA LYS A 71 5.77 -9.94 -12.59
C LYS A 71 5.49 -9.69 -14.07
N ASN A 72 4.40 -10.24 -14.58
CA ASN A 72 4.01 -10.10 -15.98
C ASN A 72 3.66 -8.65 -16.34
N ILE A 73 2.93 -7.95 -15.46
CA ILE A 73 2.65 -6.51 -15.63
C ILE A 73 3.96 -5.70 -15.60
N ASN A 74 4.87 -5.97 -14.67
CA ASN A 74 6.13 -5.26 -14.59
C ASN A 74 7.03 -5.54 -15.81
N ALA A 75 7.07 -6.78 -16.31
CA ALA A 75 7.77 -7.12 -17.54
C ALA A 75 7.22 -6.35 -18.72
N LEU A 76 5.90 -6.37 -18.92
CA LEU A 76 5.24 -5.59 -19.97
C LEU A 76 5.59 -4.10 -19.88
N LEU A 77 5.47 -3.49 -18.68
CA LEU A 77 5.78 -2.07 -18.50
C LEU A 77 7.25 -1.74 -18.77
N ASN A 78 8.16 -2.66 -18.50
CA ASN A 78 9.57 -2.47 -18.86
C ASN A 78 9.79 -2.53 -20.38
N ASP A 79 9.15 -3.48 -21.06
CA ASP A 79 9.26 -3.66 -22.52
C ASP A 79 8.72 -2.47 -23.31
N ILE A 80 7.66 -1.84 -22.79
CA ILE A 80 7.02 -0.69 -23.45
C ILE A 80 7.50 0.67 -22.92
N ARG A 81 8.49 0.72 -22.03
CA ARG A 81 8.90 1.92 -21.29
C ARG A 81 9.15 3.18 -22.14
N TYR A 82 9.57 3.01 -23.38
CA TYR A 82 9.88 4.10 -24.31
C TYR A 82 8.84 4.27 -25.42
N LYS A 83 7.70 3.54 -25.37
CA LYS A 83 6.62 3.64 -26.34
C LYS A 83 5.59 4.69 -25.93
N ASN A 84 4.86 5.21 -26.89
CA ASN A 84 3.86 6.27 -26.68
C ASN A 84 2.72 5.84 -25.75
N GLU A 85 2.33 4.57 -25.80
CA GLU A 85 1.26 3.97 -25.00
C GLU A 85 1.65 3.65 -23.54
N TYR A 86 2.93 3.79 -23.19
CA TYR A 86 3.42 3.44 -21.84
C TYR A 86 2.62 4.09 -20.71
N SER A 87 2.43 5.41 -20.78
CA SER A 87 1.73 6.18 -19.74
C SER A 87 0.29 5.74 -19.57
N LEU A 88 -0.39 5.40 -20.67
CA LEU A 88 -1.76 4.94 -20.67
C LEU A 88 -1.88 3.54 -20.07
N ILE A 89 -1.04 2.61 -20.51
CA ILE A 89 -1.02 1.23 -20.01
C ILE A 89 -0.63 1.20 -18.53
N GLN A 90 0.37 1.98 -18.10
CA GLN A 90 0.77 2.13 -16.71
C GLN A 90 -0.39 2.64 -15.84
N SER A 91 -1.12 3.64 -16.32
CA SER A 91 -2.28 4.20 -15.63
C SER A 91 -3.40 3.16 -15.44
N MET A 92 -3.65 2.36 -16.47
CA MET A 92 -4.64 1.26 -16.41
C MET A 92 -4.19 0.13 -15.50
N ALA A 93 -2.89 -0.24 -15.52
CA ALA A 93 -2.33 -1.21 -14.58
C ALA A 93 -2.52 -0.78 -13.13
N ILE A 94 -2.23 0.48 -12.80
CA ILE A 94 -2.45 1.02 -11.43
C ILE A 94 -3.94 0.98 -11.05
N ARG A 95 -4.86 1.29 -11.97
CA ARG A 95 -6.31 1.25 -11.71
C ARG A 95 -6.85 -0.16 -11.51
N SER A 96 -6.21 -1.17 -12.09
CA SER A 96 -6.58 -2.58 -11.90
C SER A 96 -6.20 -3.10 -10.50
N MET A 97 -5.26 -2.45 -9.81
CA MET A 97 -4.84 -2.85 -8.48
C MET A 97 -5.90 -2.54 -7.42
N ALA A 98 -5.89 -3.32 -6.33
CA ALA A 98 -6.67 -3.00 -5.14
C ALA A 98 -6.17 -1.69 -4.51
N LYS A 99 -6.99 -1.07 -3.66
CA LYS A 99 -6.55 0.07 -2.85
C LYS A 99 -5.97 -0.45 -1.54
N ALA A 100 -4.83 0.09 -1.14
CA ALA A 100 -4.27 -0.22 0.17
C ALA A 100 -5.14 0.39 1.29
N SER A 101 -5.25 -0.33 2.43
CA SER A 101 -6.00 0.07 3.62
C SER A 101 -5.17 -0.15 4.88
N TYR A 102 -5.62 0.42 6.00
CA TYR A 102 -5.09 0.08 7.31
C TYR A 102 -5.99 -0.97 7.94
N GLU A 103 -5.41 -2.06 8.43
CA GLU A 103 -6.11 -3.21 8.99
C GLU A 103 -5.41 -3.69 10.26
N THR A 104 -6.18 -4.28 11.16
CA THR A 104 -5.63 -4.98 12.33
C THR A 104 -5.21 -6.40 12.01
N LYS A 105 -5.79 -6.98 10.95
CA LYS A 105 -5.43 -8.30 10.44
C LYS A 105 -4.42 -8.17 9.30
N ASN A 106 -3.28 -8.83 9.46
CA ASN A 106 -2.25 -8.84 8.42
C ASN A 106 -2.64 -9.75 7.25
N ILE A 107 -2.82 -9.18 6.07
CA ILE A 107 -3.01 -9.90 4.80
C ILE A 107 -1.81 -9.69 3.84
N GLY A 108 -0.78 -8.99 4.30
CA GLY A 108 0.38 -8.61 3.49
C GLY A 108 0.15 -7.39 2.60
N HIS A 109 1.18 -7.03 1.86
CA HIS A 109 1.17 -5.90 0.93
C HIS A 109 1.56 -6.37 -0.48
N TYR A 110 0.57 -6.70 -1.31
CA TYR A 110 0.77 -7.26 -2.64
C TYR A 110 1.67 -6.39 -3.53
N GLY A 111 1.42 -5.08 -3.60
CA GLY A 111 2.16 -4.18 -4.47
C GLY A 111 3.65 -4.02 -4.11
N LEU A 112 4.04 -4.29 -2.85
CA LEU A 112 5.43 -4.29 -2.39
C LEU A 112 6.01 -5.70 -2.27
N SER A 113 5.19 -6.74 -2.43
CA SER A 113 5.56 -8.14 -2.19
C SER A 113 6.08 -8.38 -0.76
N PHE A 114 5.54 -7.67 0.22
CA PHE A 114 5.91 -7.79 1.63
C PHE A 114 4.85 -8.58 2.40
N GLN A 115 5.30 -9.57 3.17
CA GLN A 115 4.42 -10.33 4.06
C GLN A 115 3.96 -9.51 5.27
N PHE A 116 4.84 -8.62 5.78
CA PHE A 116 4.56 -7.73 6.90
C PHE A 116 4.91 -6.31 6.47
N TYR A 117 3.97 -5.39 6.62
CA TYR A 117 4.21 -4.00 6.32
C TYR A 117 3.31 -3.09 7.16
N THR A 118 3.85 -1.98 7.59
CA THR A 118 3.14 -0.90 8.25
C THR A 118 3.68 0.45 7.81
N HIS A 119 3.05 1.53 8.18
CA HIS A 119 3.61 2.86 8.09
C HIS A 119 4.13 3.29 9.46
N PHE A 120 5.40 3.67 9.54
CA PHE A 120 6.09 4.03 10.77
C PHE A 120 6.91 5.32 10.63
N THR A 121 7.43 5.60 9.44
CA THR A 121 8.47 6.62 9.22
C THR A 121 7.96 8.05 9.05
N SER A 122 6.66 8.31 9.11
CA SER A 122 6.09 9.66 8.91
C SER A 122 4.99 10.04 9.93
N PRO A 123 5.28 10.03 11.25
CA PRO A 123 4.27 10.28 12.29
C PRO A 123 3.74 11.72 12.34
N ILE A 124 4.46 12.68 11.75
CA ILE A 124 4.02 14.09 11.69
C ILE A 124 2.78 14.26 10.81
N ARG A 125 2.67 13.51 9.72
CA ARG A 125 1.61 13.66 8.72
C ARG A 125 0.67 12.47 8.60
N ARG A 126 0.96 11.33 9.22
CA ARG A 126 0.11 10.14 9.20
C ARG A 126 -0.20 9.68 10.62
N TYR A 127 -1.48 9.73 10.97
CA TYR A 127 -1.93 9.28 12.28
C TYR A 127 -1.68 7.78 12.53
N ALA A 128 -1.71 6.97 11.47
CA ALA A 128 -1.37 5.55 11.55
C ALA A 128 0.04 5.32 12.12
N ASP A 129 1.02 6.08 11.65
CA ASP A 129 2.41 6.01 12.13
C ASP A 129 2.50 6.36 13.61
N LEU A 130 1.76 7.38 14.06
CA LEU A 130 1.71 7.76 15.48
C LEU A 130 1.16 6.63 16.35
N VAL A 131 0.08 5.96 15.91
CA VAL A 131 -0.48 4.80 16.60
C VAL A 131 0.53 3.66 16.66
N VAL A 132 1.23 3.39 15.54
CA VAL A 132 2.28 2.36 15.47
C VAL A 132 3.44 2.68 16.42
N HIS A 133 3.87 3.96 16.53
CA HIS A 133 4.90 4.38 17.49
C HIS A 133 4.48 4.08 18.94
N ARG A 134 3.23 4.38 19.32
CA ARG A 134 2.72 4.12 20.66
C ARG A 134 2.68 2.62 20.97
N ILE A 135 2.16 1.80 20.04
CA ILE A 135 2.14 0.34 20.21
C ILE A 135 3.56 -0.23 20.30
N LEU A 136 4.49 0.26 19.49
CA LEU A 136 5.88 -0.16 19.55
C LEU A 136 6.52 0.19 20.91
N GLN A 137 6.28 1.40 21.40
CA GLN A 137 6.77 1.83 22.71
C GLN A 137 6.21 0.95 23.84
N GLU A 138 4.91 0.69 23.85
CA GLU A 138 4.25 -0.20 24.82
C GLU A 138 4.78 -1.65 24.72
N THR A 139 5.10 -2.11 23.49
CA THR A 139 5.72 -3.41 23.25
C THR A 139 7.14 -3.50 23.82
N LEU A 140 7.94 -2.44 23.67
CA LEU A 140 9.33 -2.38 24.15
C LEU A 140 9.40 -2.27 25.68
N LEU A 141 8.47 -1.53 26.28
CA LEU A 141 8.40 -1.31 27.73
C LEU A 141 7.59 -2.40 28.47
N ASP A 142 7.03 -3.37 27.74
CA ASP A 142 6.13 -4.41 28.24
C ASP A 142 4.96 -3.86 29.10
N THR A 143 4.42 -2.73 28.69
CA THR A 143 3.31 -2.06 29.36
C THR A 143 1.95 -2.52 28.81
N LYS A 144 0.84 -2.06 29.40
CA LYS A 144 -0.50 -2.38 28.96
C LYS A 144 -0.86 -1.61 27.67
N TYR A 145 -1.40 -2.30 26.66
CA TYR A 145 -1.84 -1.68 25.42
C TYR A 145 -3.12 -0.87 25.61
N GLN A 146 -3.12 0.39 25.12
CA GLN A 146 -4.26 1.30 25.21
C GLN A 146 -5.36 1.02 24.16
N TYR A 147 -5.02 0.36 23.05
CA TYR A 147 -5.88 0.25 21.85
C TYR A 147 -6.55 -1.12 21.64
N ASN A 148 -6.76 -1.91 22.69
CA ASN A 148 -7.22 -3.31 22.53
C ASN A 148 -8.58 -3.48 21.84
N MET A 149 -9.55 -2.55 22.01
CA MET A 149 -10.92 -2.71 21.51
C MET A 149 -11.28 -1.73 20.37
N GLU A 150 -10.55 -0.65 20.21
CA GLU A 150 -10.90 0.44 19.26
C GLU A 150 -10.00 0.47 18.01
N LEU A 151 -8.97 -0.37 17.95
CA LEU A 151 -7.95 -0.29 16.91
C LEU A 151 -8.51 -0.52 15.50
N ASP A 152 -9.50 -1.39 15.37
CA ASP A 152 -10.16 -1.69 14.10
C ASP A 152 -10.94 -0.47 13.57
N ASP A 153 -11.65 0.22 14.46
CA ASP A 153 -12.38 1.45 14.11
C ASP A 153 -11.43 2.60 13.78
N ILE A 154 -10.29 2.68 14.48
CA ILE A 154 -9.22 3.62 14.17
C ILE A 154 -8.68 3.34 12.76
N CYS A 155 -8.39 2.09 12.41
CA CYS A 155 -7.92 1.69 11.07
C CYS A 155 -8.93 2.08 9.98
N LYS A 156 -10.21 1.78 10.18
CA LYS A 156 -11.30 2.16 9.25
C LYS A 156 -11.38 3.68 9.09
N ARG A 157 -11.31 4.42 10.20
CA ARG A 157 -11.34 5.90 10.19
C ARG A 157 -10.14 6.48 9.44
N ILE A 158 -8.92 6.02 9.72
CA ILE A 158 -7.70 6.49 9.05
C ILE A 158 -7.79 6.22 7.56
N SER A 159 -8.17 5.01 7.15
CA SER A 159 -8.32 4.64 5.74
C SER A 159 -9.36 5.50 5.01
N ARG A 160 -10.46 5.87 5.70
CA ARG A 160 -11.47 6.79 5.16
C ARG A 160 -10.94 8.22 5.02
N MET A 161 -10.21 8.71 6.02
CA MET A 161 -9.64 10.06 5.99
C MET A 161 -8.55 10.20 4.92
N GLU A 162 -7.71 9.18 4.75
CA GLU A 162 -6.72 9.14 3.68
C GLU A 162 -7.37 9.26 2.29
N ARG A 163 -8.46 8.53 2.04
CA ARG A 163 -9.22 8.64 0.78
C ARG A 163 -9.78 10.04 0.56
N LYS A 164 -10.36 10.66 1.59
CA LYS A 164 -10.86 12.04 1.50
C LYS A 164 -9.75 13.05 1.21
N ALA A 165 -8.58 12.88 1.82
CA ALA A 165 -7.42 13.75 1.56
C ALA A 165 -6.96 13.64 0.10
N VAL A 166 -6.87 12.42 -0.45
CA VAL A 166 -6.52 12.20 -1.86
C VAL A 166 -7.59 12.77 -2.81
N GLU A 167 -8.88 12.65 -2.46
CA GLU A 167 -9.97 13.25 -3.24
C GLU A 167 -9.86 14.78 -3.25
N ALA A 168 -9.65 15.40 -2.09
CA ALA A 168 -9.49 16.85 -1.98
C ALA A 168 -8.25 17.35 -2.78
N GLU A 169 -7.14 16.64 -2.72
CA GLU A 169 -5.94 16.96 -3.50
C GLU A 169 -6.23 16.90 -5.01
N ARG A 170 -6.92 15.86 -5.47
CA ARG A 170 -7.30 15.71 -6.88
C ARG A 170 -8.23 16.82 -7.35
N GLU A 171 -9.24 17.16 -6.56
CA GLU A 171 -10.17 18.24 -6.88
C GLU A 171 -9.45 19.60 -6.92
N SER A 172 -8.57 19.87 -5.96
CA SER A 172 -7.73 21.07 -5.97
C SER A 172 -6.86 21.14 -7.24
N THR A 173 -6.20 20.04 -7.59
CA THR A 173 -5.37 19.97 -8.81
C THR A 173 -6.20 20.24 -10.06
N LYS A 174 -7.38 19.64 -10.20
CA LYS A 174 -8.27 19.88 -11.34
C LYS A 174 -8.71 21.35 -11.41
N TYR A 175 -9.07 21.93 -10.27
CA TYR A 175 -9.47 23.34 -10.21
C TYR A 175 -8.37 24.25 -10.76
N PHE A 176 -7.11 24.07 -10.29
CA PHE A 176 -6.01 24.88 -10.80
C PHE A 176 -5.66 24.59 -12.26
N GLN A 177 -5.80 23.35 -12.73
CA GLN A 177 -5.64 23.02 -14.14
C GLN A 177 -6.63 23.74 -15.04
N THR A 178 -7.91 23.87 -14.60
CA THR A 178 -8.95 24.59 -15.36
C THR A 178 -8.75 26.11 -15.35
N LEU A 179 -8.06 26.67 -14.36
CA LEU A 179 -7.70 28.10 -14.36
C LEU A 179 -6.52 28.43 -15.28
N PHE A 180 -5.75 27.43 -15.67
CA PHE A 180 -4.53 27.61 -16.48
C PHE A 180 -4.80 27.48 -17.99
N VAL A 181 -5.98 27.03 -18.38
CA VAL A 181 -6.45 26.91 -19.77
C VAL A 181 -7.29 28.12 -20.13
#